data_ec4e2c8b32c4fd102f3128e707f95fcb
#
_entry.id   ec4e2c8b32c4fd102f3128e707f95fcb
#
_cell.length_a   1.000
_cell.length_b   1.000
_cell.length_c   1.000
_cell.angle_alpha   90.00
_cell.angle_beta   90.00
_cell.angle_gamma   90.00
#
_symmetry.space_group_name_H-M   'P 1'
#
loop_
_entity.id
_entity.type
_entity.pdbx_description
1 polymer ?
#
loop_
_entity_poly.entity_id
_entity_poly.type
_entity_poly.pdbx_seq_one_letter_code
_entity_poly.pdbx_strand_id
1 'polypeptide(L)'
;FIRAEVPNIAIPQDNILLAILYQYAQKHNIKYFLSGSNLSLESIIQRGNTYTNTDVYHIKAINRRFGEGKIDKLPLISMHKIRIMSKFFNIKTLALLNYIDYNKKDAIAELEKACGFEYYKAKHLENVLTKVIQLKWFAEKFKVDKRKSHLSSLIVSGQMTREDALLELEKPMYDEVEMKEDINRVLSELNISETEFNNLLKRQGVQHSEYPRDPIWRFHVFLYRYFYTPIRQYLKK
;
A
#
# COMPACT_ATOMS: atom_id res chain seq x y z
N PHE A 1 -6.30 -8.65 -10.65
CA PHE A 1 -5.19 -8.85 -9.72
C PHE A 1 -5.43 -10.05 -8.80
N ILE A 2 -6.64 -10.26 -8.28
CA ILE A 2 -6.97 -11.46 -7.47
C ILE A 2 -6.65 -12.74 -8.24
N ARG A 3 -7.14 -12.86 -9.50
CA ARG A 3 -6.85 -14.01 -10.38
C ARG A 3 -5.38 -14.17 -10.76
N ALA A 4 -4.59 -13.10 -10.64
CA ALA A 4 -3.13 -13.16 -10.81
C ALA A 4 -2.42 -13.68 -9.56
N GLU A 5 -3.14 -13.86 -8.47
CA GLU A 5 -2.67 -14.44 -7.22
C GLU A 5 -1.47 -13.71 -6.59
N VAL A 6 -1.34 -12.42 -6.89
CA VAL A 6 -0.23 -11.57 -6.39
C VAL A 6 -0.50 -11.03 -4.98
N PRO A 7 0.55 -10.64 -4.22
CA PRO A 7 0.36 -10.13 -2.87
C PRO A 7 -0.51 -8.89 -2.82
N ASN A 8 -0.11 -7.81 -3.47
CA ASN A 8 -0.86 -6.55 -3.42
C ASN A 8 -1.89 -6.48 -4.56
N ILE A 9 -3.11 -6.89 -4.27
CA ILE A 9 -4.22 -6.84 -5.23
C ILE A 9 -4.88 -5.46 -5.33
N ALA A 10 -4.57 -4.51 -4.43
CA ALA A 10 -5.09 -3.14 -4.46
C ALA A 10 -4.33 -2.20 -5.42
N ILE A 11 -3.25 -2.65 -6.05
CA ILE A 11 -2.42 -1.82 -6.95
C ILE A 11 -3.24 -1.02 -7.98
N PRO A 12 -4.26 -1.57 -8.68
CA PRO A 12 -5.04 -0.78 -9.62
C PRO A 12 -5.81 0.36 -8.95
N GLN A 13 -6.44 0.10 -7.81
CA GLN A 13 -7.18 1.10 -7.02
C GLN A 13 -6.25 2.25 -6.59
N ASP A 14 -5.12 1.91 -6.00
CA ASP A 14 -4.14 2.89 -5.53
C ASP A 14 -3.57 3.73 -6.68
N ASN A 15 -3.34 3.12 -7.85
CA ASN A 15 -2.85 3.82 -9.03
C ASN A 15 -3.88 4.81 -9.55
N ILE A 16 -5.15 4.41 -9.65
CA ILE A 16 -6.24 5.27 -10.14
C ILE A 16 -6.45 6.45 -9.20
N LEU A 17 -6.48 6.19 -7.87
CA LEU A 17 -6.58 7.24 -6.87
C LEU A 17 -5.47 8.27 -7.02
N LEU A 18 -4.22 7.80 -7.12
CA LEU A 18 -3.06 8.66 -7.32
C LEU A 18 -3.15 9.46 -8.64
N ALA A 19 -3.60 8.82 -9.71
CA ALA A 19 -3.77 9.48 -11.02
C ALA A 19 -4.79 10.60 -10.95
N ILE A 20 -5.93 10.37 -10.30
CA ILE A 20 -6.99 11.37 -10.12
C ILE A 20 -6.48 12.54 -9.28
N LEU A 21 -5.77 12.27 -8.18
CA LEU A 21 -5.17 13.30 -7.33
C LEU A 21 -4.22 14.20 -8.12
N TYR A 22 -3.32 13.63 -8.94
CA TYR A 22 -2.40 14.41 -9.76
C TYR A 22 -3.11 15.20 -10.85
N GLN A 23 -4.14 14.65 -11.50
CA GLN A 23 -4.96 15.36 -12.49
C GLN A 23 -5.71 16.53 -11.84
N TYR A 24 -6.28 16.30 -10.65
CA TYR A 24 -6.98 17.35 -9.89
C TYR A 24 -6.02 18.47 -9.47
N ALA A 25 -4.85 18.11 -8.94
CA ALA A 25 -3.83 19.08 -8.57
C ALA A 25 -3.37 19.93 -9.76
N GLN A 26 -3.18 19.32 -10.93
CA GLN A 26 -2.85 20.03 -12.15
C GLN A 26 -3.97 20.98 -12.58
N LYS A 27 -5.21 20.50 -12.61
CA LYS A 27 -6.39 21.28 -13.01
C LYS A 27 -6.61 22.50 -12.14
N HIS A 28 -6.39 22.36 -10.83
CA HIS A 28 -6.66 23.41 -9.83
C HIS A 28 -5.40 24.14 -9.36
N ASN A 29 -4.24 23.92 -10.02
CA ASN A 29 -2.96 24.53 -9.69
C ASN A 29 -2.51 24.29 -8.24
N ILE A 30 -2.86 23.12 -7.66
CA ILE A 30 -2.46 22.73 -6.31
C ILE A 30 -1.00 22.30 -6.34
N LYS A 31 -0.18 22.88 -5.47
CA LYS A 31 1.28 22.65 -5.43
C LYS A 31 1.72 21.65 -4.37
N TYR A 32 0.89 21.40 -3.36
CA TYR A 32 1.24 20.56 -2.25
C TYR A 32 0.16 19.53 -1.94
N PHE A 33 0.58 18.28 -1.81
CA PHE A 33 -0.19 17.25 -1.13
C PHE A 33 0.29 17.14 0.31
N LEU A 34 -0.62 17.22 1.27
CA LEU A 34 -0.35 16.85 2.64
C LEU A 34 -0.54 15.34 2.79
N SER A 35 0.52 14.66 3.21
CA SER A 35 0.50 13.21 3.43
C SER A 35 0.48 12.90 4.92
N GLY A 36 -0.41 11.98 5.32
CA GLY A 36 -0.45 11.41 6.66
C GLY A 36 0.62 10.33 6.91
N SER A 37 1.45 10.01 5.90
CA SER A 37 2.53 9.04 6.09
C SER A 37 3.57 9.56 7.09
N ASN A 38 4.06 8.65 7.94
CA ASN A 38 5.05 9.00 8.95
C ASN A 38 5.98 7.82 9.26
N LEU A 39 7.20 8.13 9.67
CA LEU A 39 8.20 7.14 10.01
C LEU A 39 7.90 6.40 11.32
N SER A 40 7.21 7.05 12.25
CA SER A 40 6.89 6.43 13.55
C SER A 40 6.04 5.18 13.43
N LEU A 41 5.14 5.13 12.43
CA LEU A 41 4.25 3.99 12.20
C LEU A 41 4.61 3.15 10.97
N GLU A 42 5.51 3.63 10.10
CA GLU A 42 5.72 3.05 8.75
C GLU A 42 7.19 2.80 8.42
N SER A 43 8.11 2.93 9.39
CA SER A 43 9.54 2.75 9.14
C SER A 43 9.93 1.31 8.79
N ILE A 44 9.20 0.32 9.32
CA ILE A 44 9.48 -1.09 9.11
C ILE A 44 8.54 -1.66 8.06
N ILE A 45 9.11 -2.12 6.95
CA ILE A 45 8.38 -2.69 5.80
C ILE A 45 8.80 -4.15 5.61
N GLN A 46 7.83 -5.05 5.55
CA GLN A 46 8.06 -6.45 5.21
C GLN A 46 8.44 -6.58 3.73
N ARG A 47 9.52 -7.31 3.45
CA ARG A 47 9.97 -7.59 2.08
C ARG A 47 9.08 -8.66 1.43
N GLY A 48 8.98 -8.61 0.09
CA GLY A 48 8.33 -9.65 -0.72
C GLY A 48 6.81 -9.49 -0.89
N ASN A 49 6.16 -8.60 -0.13
CA ASN A 49 4.69 -8.45 -0.16
C ASN A 49 4.23 -7.11 -0.71
N THR A 50 5.16 -6.25 -1.07
CA THR A 50 4.87 -4.92 -1.60
C THR A 50 5.41 -4.79 -3.00
N TYR A 51 4.65 -4.11 -3.85
CA TYR A 51 5.07 -3.69 -5.18
C TYR A 51 4.55 -2.28 -5.45
N THR A 52 5.24 -1.55 -6.31
CA THR A 52 4.84 -0.17 -6.62
C THR A 52 3.50 -0.14 -7.35
N ASN A 53 2.61 0.73 -6.91
CA ASN A 53 1.34 0.99 -7.58
C ASN A 53 1.49 1.87 -8.84
N THR A 54 2.68 2.39 -9.14
CA THR A 54 2.94 3.28 -10.29
C THR A 54 3.51 2.57 -11.51
N ASP A 55 3.62 1.24 -11.49
CA ASP A 55 4.01 0.45 -12.64
C ASP A 55 2.80 0.14 -13.54
N VAL A 56 2.48 1.08 -14.43
CA VAL A 56 1.36 0.95 -15.39
C VAL A 56 1.60 -0.20 -16.38
N TYR A 57 2.86 -0.50 -16.71
CA TYR A 57 3.17 -1.62 -17.59
C TYR A 57 2.77 -2.95 -16.94
N HIS A 58 3.08 -3.12 -15.67
CA HIS A 58 2.68 -4.27 -14.87
C HIS A 58 1.14 -4.39 -14.76
N ILE A 59 0.46 -3.28 -14.45
CA ILE A 59 -1.00 -3.24 -14.41
C ILE A 59 -1.61 -3.73 -15.72
N LYS A 60 -1.13 -3.20 -16.84
CA LYS A 60 -1.61 -3.59 -18.18
C LYS A 60 -1.26 -5.03 -18.54
N ALA A 61 -0.10 -5.54 -18.11
CA ALA A 61 0.30 -6.92 -18.34
C ALA A 61 -0.59 -7.92 -17.60
N ILE A 62 -0.90 -7.65 -16.33
CA ILE A 62 -1.84 -8.48 -15.56
C ILE A 62 -3.25 -8.40 -16.16
N ASN A 63 -3.72 -7.20 -16.53
CA ASN A 63 -5.04 -7.06 -17.15
C ASN A 63 -5.16 -7.84 -18.47
N ARG A 64 -4.13 -7.82 -19.32
CA ARG A 64 -4.14 -8.59 -20.58
C ARG A 64 -4.31 -10.11 -20.36
N ARG A 65 -3.83 -10.63 -19.24
CA ARG A 65 -3.87 -12.07 -18.95
C ARG A 65 -5.11 -12.51 -18.17
N PHE A 66 -5.61 -11.67 -17.27
CA PHE A 66 -6.65 -12.02 -16.31
C PHE A 66 -7.86 -11.08 -16.31
N GLY A 67 -7.79 -9.96 -17.04
CA GLY A 67 -8.86 -8.98 -17.10
C GLY A 67 -9.94 -9.36 -18.10
N GLU A 68 -11.16 -8.91 -17.84
CA GLU A 68 -12.35 -9.15 -18.69
C GLU A 68 -12.58 -8.03 -19.70
N GLY A 69 -11.81 -6.94 -19.62
CA GLY A 69 -12.01 -5.77 -20.48
C GLY A 69 -10.78 -4.90 -20.67
N LYS A 70 -10.95 -3.92 -21.56
CA LYS A 70 -9.93 -2.90 -21.82
C LYS A 70 -9.93 -1.85 -20.71
N ILE A 71 -8.73 -1.48 -20.25
CA ILE A 71 -8.52 -0.46 -19.22
C ILE A 71 -7.98 0.87 -19.77
N ASP A 72 -8.06 1.07 -21.08
CA ASP A 72 -7.48 2.27 -21.74
C ASP A 72 -8.17 3.58 -21.33
N LYS A 73 -9.43 3.50 -20.88
CA LYS A 73 -10.18 4.65 -20.36
C LYS A 73 -9.92 4.95 -18.88
N LEU A 74 -9.26 4.04 -18.16
CA LEU A 74 -8.94 4.28 -16.76
C LEU A 74 -7.81 5.32 -16.63
N PRO A 75 -7.93 6.26 -15.71
CA PRO A 75 -6.85 7.21 -15.45
C PRO A 75 -5.71 6.48 -14.74
N LEU A 76 -4.70 6.07 -15.49
CA LEU A 76 -3.50 5.45 -14.95
C LEU A 76 -2.32 6.43 -14.97
N ILE A 77 -1.48 6.34 -13.94
CA ILE A 77 -0.30 7.20 -13.80
C ILE A 77 0.97 6.39 -13.55
N SER A 78 1.99 6.60 -14.40
CA SER A 78 3.29 5.98 -14.21
C SER A 78 4.21 6.86 -13.35
N MET A 79 5.24 6.26 -12.76
CA MET A 79 6.27 6.99 -12.02
C MET A 79 6.94 8.07 -12.89
N HIS A 80 7.15 7.79 -14.18
CA HIS A 80 7.70 8.78 -15.12
C HIS A 80 6.78 10.00 -15.26
N LYS A 81 5.46 9.78 -15.42
CA LYS A 81 4.49 10.87 -15.50
C LYS A 81 4.43 11.67 -14.21
N ILE A 82 4.47 11.01 -13.04
CA ILE A 82 4.53 11.68 -11.73
C ILE A 82 5.74 12.60 -11.66
N ARG A 83 6.93 12.12 -12.05
CA ARG A 83 8.16 12.94 -12.04
C ARG A 83 8.07 14.14 -12.95
N ILE A 84 7.52 13.95 -14.16
CA ILE A 84 7.29 15.05 -15.11
C ILE A 84 6.32 16.07 -14.48
N MET A 85 5.18 15.63 -13.97
CA MET A 85 4.19 16.51 -13.35
C MET A 85 4.76 17.23 -12.12
N SER A 86 5.50 16.54 -11.26
CA SER A 86 6.15 17.15 -10.10
C SER A 86 7.17 18.23 -10.49
N LYS A 87 7.91 18.00 -11.57
CA LYS A 87 8.91 18.95 -12.05
C LYS A 87 8.28 20.17 -12.75
N PHE A 88 7.36 19.94 -13.71
CA PHE A 88 6.80 21.02 -14.52
C PHE A 88 5.67 21.79 -13.82
N PHE A 89 4.85 21.12 -13.01
CA PHE A 89 3.76 21.77 -12.26
C PHE A 89 4.13 22.08 -10.81
N ASN A 90 5.38 21.76 -10.40
CA ASN A 90 5.90 21.98 -9.05
C ASN A 90 5.01 21.34 -7.95
N ILE A 91 4.43 20.16 -8.25
CA ILE A 91 3.61 19.41 -7.30
C ILE A 91 4.53 18.64 -6.35
N LYS A 92 4.39 18.88 -5.05
CA LYS A 92 5.21 18.28 -3.99
C LYS A 92 4.34 17.56 -2.98
N THR A 93 4.85 16.49 -2.39
CA THR A 93 4.22 15.83 -1.26
C THR A 93 4.96 16.22 0.03
N LEU A 94 4.24 16.65 1.03
CA LEU A 94 4.75 17.04 2.33
C LEU A 94 4.18 16.11 3.41
N ALA A 95 5.05 15.27 3.99
CA ALA A 95 4.72 14.39 5.11
C ALA A 95 4.98 15.13 6.43
N LEU A 96 4.04 15.99 6.83
CA LEU A 96 4.18 16.90 7.97
C LEU A 96 4.49 16.17 9.27
N LEU A 97 3.90 14.98 9.47
CA LEU A 97 4.08 14.19 10.69
C LEU A 97 5.53 13.72 10.93
N ASN A 98 6.42 13.84 9.93
CA ASN A 98 7.84 13.55 10.10
C ASN A 98 8.65 14.74 10.63
N TYR A 99 8.04 15.91 10.77
CA TYR A 99 8.68 17.14 11.25
C TYR A 99 8.22 17.55 12.65
N ILE A 100 7.34 16.75 13.26
CA ILE A 100 6.84 16.93 14.64
C ILE A 100 7.14 15.67 15.43
N ASP A 101 7.12 15.78 16.76
CA ASP A 101 7.18 14.63 17.67
C ASP A 101 5.81 13.93 17.68
N TYR A 102 5.63 13.05 16.68
CA TYR A 102 4.34 12.39 16.45
C TYR A 102 4.19 11.18 17.37
N ASN A 103 3.18 11.24 18.25
CA ASN A 103 2.73 10.11 19.07
C ASN A 103 1.32 9.69 18.64
N LYS A 104 1.13 8.38 18.39
CA LYS A 104 -0.15 7.84 17.92
C LYS A 104 -1.27 7.98 18.96
N LYS A 105 -0.99 7.75 20.25
CA LYS A 105 -2.01 7.82 21.31
C LYS A 105 -2.49 9.25 21.49
N ASP A 106 -1.57 10.21 21.52
CA ASP A 106 -1.89 11.63 21.66
C ASP A 106 -2.68 12.16 20.45
N ALA A 107 -2.28 11.74 19.24
CA ALA A 107 -3.00 12.11 18.01
C ALA A 107 -4.45 11.58 18.00
N ILE A 108 -4.70 10.35 18.48
CA ILE A 108 -6.06 9.81 18.60
C ILE A 108 -6.86 10.65 19.60
N ALA A 109 -6.34 10.93 20.79
CA ALA A 109 -7.02 11.71 21.83
C ALA A 109 -7.35 13.14 21.35
N GLU A 110 -6.43 13.78 20.62
CA GLU A 110 -6.69 15.09 20.02
C GLU A 110 -7.79 15.04 18.95
N LEU A 111 -7.79 14.04 18.09
CA LEU A 111 -8.81 13.87 17.06
C LEU A 111 -10.19 13.54 17.64
N GLU A 112 -10.27 12.69 18.66
CA GLU A 112 -11.51 12.42 19.40
C GLU A 112 -12.11 13.72 19.95
N LYS A 113 -11.28 14.55 20.58
CA LYS A 113 -11.69 15.83 21.14
C LYS A 113 -12.07 16.87 20.07
N ALA A 114 -11.30 16.94 18.98
CA ALA A 114 -11.45 18.00 17.98
C ALA A 114 -12.62 17.75 17.01
N CYS A 115 -12.91 16.51 16.65
CA CYS A 115 -13.89 16.18 15.63
C CYS A 115 -14.71 14.91 15.90
N GLY A 116 -14.65 14.33 17.11
CA GLY A 116 -15.40 13.13 17.45
C GLY A 116 -14.90 11.88 16.70
N PHE A 117 -13.61 11.84 16.38
CA PHE A 117 -13.02 10.70 15.67
C PHE A 117 -13.11 9.43 16.53
N GLU A 118 -13.66 8.37 15.96
CA GLU A 118 -13.68 7.03 16.57
C GLU A 118 -12.56 6.18 15.97
N TYR A 119 -11.69 5.68 16.85
CA TYR A 119 -10.57 4.86 16.40
C TYR A 119 -11.04 3.44 16.02
N TYR A 120 -10.84 3.07 14.77
CA TYR A 120 -11.20 1.76 14.19
C TYR A 120 -10.20 0.63 14.49
N LYS A 121 -9.55 0.68 15.66
CA LYS A 121 -8.68 -0.34 16.29
C LYS A 121 -7.35 -0.64 15.59
N ALA A 122 -7.25 -0.59 14.26
CA ALA A 122 -6.02 -0.88 13.54
C ALA A 122 -5.84 -0.02 12.29
N LYS A 123 -4.60 0.04 11.78
CA LYS A 123 -4.25 0.86 10.61
C LYS A 123 -4.83 0.28 9.33
N HIS A 124 -5.43 1.14 8.51
CA HIS A 124 -6.01 0.82 7.19
C HIS A 124 -7.22 -0.12 7.21
N LEU A 125 -7.83 -0.39 8.35
CA LEU A 125 -9.02 -1.23 8.45
C LEU A 125 -10.33 -0.48 8.15
N GLU A 126 -10.27 0.81 7.92
CA GLU A 126 -11.39 1.63 7.45
C GLU A 126 -11.80 1.29 6.00
N ASN A 127 -10.87 0.78 5.20
CA ASN A 127 -11.13 0.33 3.83
C ASN A 127 -11.32 -1.19 3.80
N VAL A 128 -12.54 -1.64 3.47
CA VAL A 128 -12.93 -3.06 3.49
C VAL A 128 -12.03 -3.91 2.61
N LEU A 129 -11.71 -3.46 1.39
CA LEU A 129 -10.79 -4.19 0.50
C LEU A 129 -9.41 -4.32 1.13
N THR A 130 -8.87 -3.25 1.69
CA THR A 130 -7.56 -3.27 2.35
C THR A 130 -7.56 -4.17 3.58
N LYS A 131 -8.66 -4.18 4.35
CA LYS A 131 -8.86 -5.08 5.50
C LYS A 131 -8.81 -6.54 5.08
N VAL A 132 -9.58 -6.92 4.06
CA VAL A 132 -9.57 -8.30 3.51
C VAL A 132 -8.18 -8.67 2.99
N ILE A 133 -7.47 -7.76 2.31
CA ILE A 133 -6.11 -8.02 1.81
C ILE A 133 -5.14 -8.26 2.97
N GLN A 134 -5.14 -7.40 3.97
CA GLN A 134 -4.15 -7.45 5.04
C GLN A 134 -4.38 -8.61 6.01
N LEU A 135 -5.63 -8.87 6.36
CA LEU A 135 -5.97 -9.83 7.41
C LEU A 135 -6.28 -11.24 6.87
N LYS A 136 -6.76 -11.36 5.64
CA LYS A 136 -7.11 -12.67 5.04
C LYS A 136 -6.14 -13.06 3.93
N TRP A 137 -6.05 -12.27 2.87
CA TRP A 137 -5.24 -12.61 1.69
C TRP A 137 -3.75 -12.75 2.01
N PHE A 138 -3.14 -11.78 2.71
CA PHE A 138 -1.74 -11.87 3.12
C PHE A 138 -1.51 -13.00 4.13
N ALA A 139 -2.38 -13.13 5.13
CA ALA A 139 -2.20 -14.11 6.18
C ALA A 139 -2.29 -15.54 5.65
N GLU A 140 -3.34 -15.85 4.89
CA GLU A 140 -3.61 -17.22 4.46
C GLU A 140 -2.79 -17.64 3.24
N LYS A 141 -2.68 -16.77 2.23
CA LYS A 141 -1.99 -17.10 0.99
C LYS A 141 -0.47 -16.91 1.04
N PHE A 142 -0.01 -15.86 1.72
CA PHE A 142 1.42 -15.49 1.76
C PHE A 142 2.07 -15.72 3.13
N LYS A 143 1.31 -16.18 4.13
CA LYS A 143 1.79 -16.41 5.50
C LYS A 143 2.40 -15.16 6.14
N VAL A 144 1.82 -14.01 5.86
CA VAL A 144 2.29 -12.69 6.29
C VAL A 144 1.30 -12.04 7.23
N ASP A 145 1.72 -11.79 8.45
CA ASP A 145 1.00 -10.96 9.40
C ASP A 145 1.50 -9.51 9.33
N LYS A 146 0.70 -8.62 8.76
CA LYS A 146 1.03 -7.19 8.61
C LYS A 146 1.14 -6.45 9.94
N ARG A 147 0.54 -6.96 11.03
CA ARG A 147 0.68 -6.38 12.37
C ARG A 147 2.14 -6.32 12.79
N LYS A 148 2.95 -7.33 12.41
CA LYS A 148 4.38 -7.38 12.75
C LYS A 148 5.15 -6.15 12.26
N SER A 149 4.89 -5.64 11.07
CA SER A 149 5.57 -4.43 10.58
C SER A 149 5.11 -3.16 11.29
N HIS A 150 3.81 -3.04 11.57
CA HIS A 150 3.26 -1.90 12.29
C HIS A 150 3.74 -1.85 13.74
N LEU A 151 3.67 -2.97 14.45
CA LEU A 151 4.14 -3.07 15.83
C LEU A 151 5.66 -2.85 15.93
N SER A 152 6.43 -3.39 14.96
CA SER A 152 7.87 -3.13 14.92
C SER A 152 8.19 -1.63 14.70
N SER A 153 7.40 -0.93 13.90
CA SER A 153 7.56 0.52 13.74
C SER A 153 7.29 1.27 15.05
N LEU A 154 6.25 0.88 15.80
CA LEU A 154 5.95 1.45 17.11
C LEU A 154 7.05 1.18 18.14
N ILE A 155 7.66 0.00 18.13
CA ILE A 155 8.81 -0.33 19.00
C ILE A 155 9.99 0.56 18.66
N VAL A 156 10.35 0.65 17.39
CA VAL A 156 11.51 1.46 16.92
C VAL A 156 11.31 2.95 17.20
N SER A 157 10.07 3.45 17.19
CA SER A 157 9.75 4.84 17.53
C SER A 157 9.55 5.08 19.04
N GLY A 158 9.75 4.06 19.89
CA GLY A 158 9.63 4.20 21.34
C GLY A 158 8.18 4.32 21.85
N GLN A 159 7.17 4.05 21.02
CA GLN A 159 5.75 4.19 21.38
C GLN A 159 5.13 2.91 21.93
N MET A 160 5.85 1.79 21.91
CA MET A 160 5.40 0.49 22.42
C MET A 160 6.59 -0.34 22.88
N THR A 161 6.42 -1.14 23.93
CA THR A 161 7.42 -2.13 24.33
C THR A 161 7.36 -3.37 23.43
N ARG A 162 8.42 -4.17 23.43
CA ARG A 162 8.42 -5.45 22.70
C ARG A 162 7.41 -6.44 23.32
N GLU A 163 7.31 -6.42 24.61
CA GLU A 163 6.40 -7.26 25.40
C GLU A 163 4.94 -6.98 25.05
N ASP A 164 4.55 -5.70 25.04
CA ASP A 164 3.19 -5.27 24.62
C ASP A 164 2.90 -5.68 23.18
N ALA A 165 3.89 -5.54 22.29
CA ALA A 165 3.73 -5.93 20.89
C ALA A 165 3.53 -7.45 20.71
N LEU A 166 4.18 -8.27 21.52
CA LEU A 166 3.99 -9.73 21.53
C LEU A 166 2.59 -10.09 22.02
N LEU A 167 2.12 -9.48 23.12
CA LEU A 167 0.76 -9.67 23.63
C LEU A 167 -0.30 -9.24 22.59
N GLU A 168 -0.03 -8.17 21.83
CA GLU A 168 -0.94 -7.75 20.75
C GLU A 168 -1.00 -8.78 19.59
N LEU A 169 0.10 -9.47 19.31
CA LEU A 169 0.13 -10.52 18.29
C LEU A 169 -0.59 -11.81 18.70
N GLU A 170 -0.76 -12.07 20.01
CA GLU A 170 -1.53 -13.22 20.52
C GLU A 170 -3.04 -13.05 20.30
N LYS A 171 -3.52 -11.82 20.17
CA LYS A 171 -4.94 -11.56 19.91
C LYS A 171 -5.36 -12.08 18.53
N PRO A 172 -6.60 -12.54 18.37
CA PRO A 172 -7.15 -12.88 17.06
C PRO A 172 -6.91 -11.75 16.07
N MET A 173 -6.56 -12.11 14.82
CA MET A 173 -6.23 -11.15 13.80
C MET A 173 -7.47 -10.38 13.33
N TYR A 174 -8.64 -11.02 13.35
CA TYR A 174 -9.94 -10.48 12.97
C TYR A 174 -11.07 -11.28 13.63
N ASP A 175 -12.27 -10.73 13.63
CA ASP A 175 -13.50 -11.43 13.94
C ASP A 175 -13.96 -12.21 12.70
N GLU A 176 -14.25 -13.50 12.86
CA GLU A 176 -14.61 -14.40 11.73
C GLU A 176 -15.94 -14.02 11.08
N VAL A 177 -16.93 -13.56 11.86
CA VAL A 177 -18.25 -13.17 11.33
C VAL A 177 -18.11 -11.89 10.52
N GLU A 178 -17.48 -10.86 11.09
CA GLU A 178 -17.23 -9.60 10.42
C GLU A 178 -16.39 -9.78 9.15
N MET A 179 -15.34 -10.61 9.21
CA MET A 179 -14.48 -10.88 8.05
C MET A 179 -15.26 -11.57 6.92
N LYS A 180 -16.17 -12.48 7.25
CA LYS A 180 -17.02 -13.15 6.25
C LYS A 180 -17.93 -12.15 5.55
N GLU A 181 -18.54 -11.23 6.27
CA GLU A 181 -19.36 -10.15 5.70
C GLU A 181 -18.53 -9.24 4.78
N ASP A 182 -17.33 -8.82 5.23
CA ASP A 182 -16.42 -8.02 4.44
C ASP A 182 -15.98 -8.71 3.15
N ILE A 183 -15.66 -10.00 3.22
CA ILE A 183 -15.32 -10.82 2.04
C ILE A 183 -16.49 -10.84 1.07
N ASN A 184 -17.71 -11.16 1.55
CA ASN A 184 -18.90 -11.23 0.70
C ASN A 184 -19.16 -9.90 -0.02
N ARG A 185 -19.00 -8.77 0.68
CA ARG A 185 -19.10 -7.43 0.10
C ARG A 185 -18.07 -7.22 -1.01
N VAL A 186 -16.79 -7.51 -0.74
CA VAL A 186 -15.72 -7.36 -1.73
C VAL A 186 -15.94 -8.25 -2.95
N LEU A 187 -16.33 -9.50 -2.74
CA LEU A 187 -16.57 -10.47 -3.82
C LEU A 187 -17.75 -10.06 -4.70
N SER A 188 -18.83 -9.57 -4.09
CA SER A 188 -19.99 -9.04 -4.80
C SER A 188 -19.62 -7.86 -5.70
N GLU A 189 -18.85 -6.90 -5.18
CA GLU A 189 -18.39 -5.71 -5.95
C GLU A 189 -17.44 -6.10 -7.10
N LEU A 190 -16.65 -7.16 -6.93
CA LEU A 190 -15.69 -7.64 -7.91
C LEU A 190 -16.24 -8.73 -8.85
N ASN A 191 -17.49 -9.11 -8.69
CA ASN A 191 -18.14 -10.19 -9.44
C ASN A 191 -17.32 -11.50 -9.43
N ILE A 192 -16.85 -11.89 -8.24
CA ILE A 192 -16.11 -13.13 -8.00
C ILE A 192 -16.92 -14.02 -7.07
N SER A 193 -17.05 -15.30 -7.40
CA SER A 193 -17.75 -16.24 -6.53
C SER A 193 -16.90 -16.60 -5.30
N GLU A 194 -17.56 -16.92 -4.18
CA GLU A 194 -16.88 -17.39 -2.98
C GLU A 194 -16.07 -18.67 -3.24
N THR A 195 -16.58 -19.57 -4.08
CA THR A 195 -15.88 -20.79 -4.49
C THR A 195 -14.58 -20.45 -5.25
N GLU A 196 -14.64 -19.50 -6.20
CA GLU A 196 -13.45 -19.04 -6.94
C GLU A 196 -12.42 -18.43 -5.98
N PHE A 197 -12.85 -17.54 -5.08
CA PHE A 197 -11.96 -16.90 -4.11
C PHE A 197 -11.29 -17.91 -3.17
N ASN A 198 -12.05 -18.85 -2.63
CA ASN A 198 -11.53 -19.90 -1.75
C ASN A 198 -10.53 -20.83 -2.47
N ASN A 199 -10.77 -21.13 -3.74
CA ASN A 199 -9.84 -21.88 -4.57
C ASN A 199 -8.54 -21.09 -4.81
N LEU A 200 -8.65 -19.79 -5.08
CA LEU A 200 -7.48 -18.90 -5.24
C LEU A 200 -6.69 -18.78 -3.94
N LEU A 201 -7.34 -18.69 -2.77
CA LEU A 201 -6.66 -18.65 -1.47
C LEU A 201 -5.81 -19.90 -1.20
N LYS A 202 -6.31 -21.08 -1.57
CA LYS A 202 -5.63 -22.37 -1.33
C LYS A 202 -4.42 -22.59 -2.24
N ARG A 203 -4.37 -21.96 -3.41
CA ARG A 203 -3.25 -22.08 -4.35
C ARG A 203 -2.01 -21.35 -3.82
N GLN A 204 -0.84 -21.74 -4.29
CA GLN A 204 0.40 -21.03 -3.99
C GLN A 204 0.33 -19.61 -4.54
N GLY A 205 0.73 -18.63 -3.73
CA GLY A 205 0.81 -17.23 -4.15
C GLY A 205 1.90 -17.02 -5.20
N VAL A 206 1.65 -16.10 -6.12
CA VAL A 206 2.57 -15.72 -7.20
C VAL A 206 3.17 -14.36 -6.89
N GLN A 207 4.47 -14.22 -7.00
CA GLN A 207 5.12 -12.93 -6.75
C GLN A 207 4.93 -11.97 -7.93
N HIS A 208 4.88 -10.65 -7.64
CA HIS A 208 4.84 -9.62 -8.69
C HIS A 208 5.99 -9.73 -9.69
N SER A 209 7.12 -10.32 -9.28
CA SER A 209 8.28 -10.55 -10.14
C SER A 209 8.04 -11.51 -11.29
N GLU A 210 7.06 -12.40 -11.16
CA GLU A 210 6.69 -13.39 -12.20
C GLU A 210 5.90 -12.77 -13.37
N TYR A 211 5.47 -11.54 -13.21
CA TYR A 211 4.76 -10.80 -14.25
C TYR A 211 5.64 -9.72 -14.88
N PRO A 212 5.37 -9.33 -16.13
CA PRO A 212 6.10 -8.25 -16.79
C PRO A 212 6.06 -6.96 -15.97
N ARG A 213 7.20 -6.28 -15.87
CA ARG A 213 7.40 -5.04 -15.12
C ARG A 213 8.02 -4.00 -16.03
N ASP A 214 7.83 -2.71 -15.73
CA ASP A 214 8.37 -1.60 -16.53
C ASP A 214 9.88 -1.76 -16.75
N PRO A 215 10.34 -2.01 -18.00
CA PRO A 215 11.76 -2.23 -18.29
C PRO A 215 12.59 -0.96 -18.13
N ILE A 216 12.01 0.21 -18.42
CA ILE A 216 12.69 1.51 -18.31
C ILE A 216 12.95 1.82 -16.85
N TRP A 217 11.93 1.61 -15.99
CA TRP A 217 12.07 1.79 -14.56
C TRP A 217 13.11 0.83 -13.96
N ARG A 218 13.08 -0.43 -14.36
CA ARG A 218 14.05 -1.43 -13.92
C ARG A 218 15.48 -1.05 -14.30
N PHE A 219 15.69 -0.60 -15.54
CA PHE A 219 16.98 -0.13 -15.99
C PHE A 219 17.45 1.10 -15.21
N HIS A 220 16.55 2.03 -14.91
CA HIS A 220 16.85 3.21 -14.11
C HIS A 220 17.26 2.85 -12.67
N VAL A 221 16.53 1.92 -12.02
CA VAL A 221 16.86 1.41 -10.69
C VAL A 221 18.21 0.69 -10.70
N PHE A 222 18.49 -0.09 -11.75
CA PHE A 222 19.79 -0.75 -11.92
C PHE A 222 20.93 0.28 -11.98
N LEU A 223 20.83 1.28 -12.85
CA LEU A 223 21.83 2.35 -12.95
C LEU A 223 22.02 3.09 -11.62
N TYR A 224 20.94 3.44 -10.95
CA TYR A 224 20.99 4.12 -9.66
C TYR A 224 21.72 3.28 -8.61
N ARG A 225 21.41 1.99 -8.51
CA ARG A 225 21.97 1.08 -7.51
C ARG A 225 23.46 0.81 -7.76
N TYR A 226 23.87 0.58 -9.00
CA TYR A 226 25.22 0.13 -9.31
C TYR A 226 26.21 1.26 -9.60
N PHE A 227 25.75 2.43 -10.02
CA PHE A 227 26.61 3.55 -10.38
C PHE A 227 26.45 4.73 -9.42
N TYR A 228 25.23 5.18 -9.18
CA TYR A 228 25.02 6.40 -8.42
C TYR A 228 25.24 6.22 -6.91
N THR A 229 24.78 5.13 -6.32
CA THR A 229 24.89 4.89 -4.87
C THR A 229 26.35 4.74 -4.42
N PRO A 230 27.20 3.93 -5.08
CA PRO A 230 28.62 3.83 -4.74
C PRO A 230 29.37 5.16 -4.88
N ILE A 231 29.14 5.92 -5.98
CA ILE A 231 29.77 7.23 -6.20
C ILE A 231 29.41 8.21 -5.07
N ARG A 232 28.14 8.27 -4.69
CA ARG A 232 27.68 9.14 -3.60
C ARG A 232 28.27 8.75 -2.23
N GLN A 233 28.45 7.47 -1.97
CA GLN A 233 29.12 6.98 -0.75
C GLN A 233 30.61 7.34 -0.74
N TYR A 234 31.27 7.26 -1.90
CA TYR A 234 32.67 7.64 -2.05
C TYR A 234 32.88 9.15 -1.86
N LEU A 235 32.00 10.00 -2.40
CA LEU A 235 32.06 11.46 -2.27
C LEU A 235 31.66 12.00 -0.89
N LYS A 236 31.11 11.16 0.00
CA LYS A 236 30.78 11.53 1.39
C LYS A 236 31.85 11.15 2.41
N LYS A 237 32.89 10.43 1.98
CA LYS A 237 34.11 10.16 2.76
C LYS A 237 35.14 11.25 2.50
#